data_018ee488313c0feab8a2354cbfc2c3a7
#
_entry.id   018ee488313c0feab8a2354cbfc2c3a7
#
_cell.length_a   1.000
_cell.length_b   1.000
_cell.length_c   1.000
_cell.angle_alpha   90.00
_cell.angle_beta   90.00
_cell.angle_gamma   90.00
#
_symmetry.space_group_name_H-M   'P 1'
#
loop_
_entity.id
_entity.type
_entity.pdbx_description
1 polymer ?
#
loop_
_entity_poly.entity_id
_entity_poly.type
_entity_poly.pdbx_seq_one_letter_code
_entity_poly.pdbx_strand_id
1 'polypeptide(L)'
;MKVNFLNFSDPKDYKYFLIAGGEFVLRQDAVESILENLKINGFNEKVSIQQDELDKVQEIASRNMGGSLFQENLILHIRHTAGKFPEKIKSFLEEGNIFKTQNIALIIESSIEKIPSSGVWIKNLDTHGLIINCNKLKTIEEKMWLKRQLSFLPKDLLPVFGGSIFQNHEANLLGQKNEVALLELLFLNQDQANETNTNHIVFGSGISAFELEDLLINRDFKKALITINFMRENDRQNSAPVVWIIAKVINACLESLKTTNQKSALINSGVWSSKISAYLNFIKQAKAKEFLSLNTEILKIDLINKGLMKAKTWEQIERVILKLQDATALQH
;
A
#
# COMPACT_ATOMS: atom_id res chain seq x y z
N MET A 1 23.79 -8.34 16.45
CA MET A 1 22.98 -9.36 15.71
C MET A 1 22.30 -8.72 14.53
N LYS A 2 22.25 -9.38 13.34
CA LYS A 2 21.60 -8.86 12.13
C LYS A 2 20.41 -9.74 11.74
N VAL A 3 19.24 -9.14 11.51
CA VAL A 3 18.00 -9.83 11.16
C VAL A 3 17.31 -9.16 9.96
N ASN A 4 16.52 -9.93 9.21
CA ASN A 4 15.56 -9.36 8.25
C ASN A 4 14.29 -8.97 9.00
N PHE A 5 13.59 -7.92 8.56
CA PHE A 5 12.35 -7.43 9.19
C PHE A 5 11.33 -8.54 9.44
N LEU A 6 11.12 -9.44 8.49
CA LEU A 6 10.17 -10.55 8.67
C LEU A 6 10.54 -11.53 9.82
N ASN A 7 11.80 -11.58 10.20
CA ASN A 7 12.28 -12.40 11.32
C ASN A 7 12.42 -11.57 12.61
N PHE A 8 12.15 -10.28 12.53
CA PHE A 8 12.08 -9.40 13.68
C PHE A 8 10.69 -9.52 14.31
N SER A 9 10.62 -10.04 15.50
CA SER A 9 9.36 -10.25 16.24
C SER A 9 9.35 -9.54 17.60
N ASP A 10 10.52 -9.35 18.19
CA ASP A 10 10.62 -8.76 19.53
C ASP A 10 11.99 -8.07 19.66
N PRO A 11 12.03 -6.78 20.07
CA PRO A 11 13.28 -6.07 20.37
C PRO A 11 14.08 -6.67 21.52
N LYS A 12 13.46 -7.50 22.38
CA LYS A 12 14.04 -8.10 23.57
C LYS A 12 14.75 -7.05 24.46
N ASP A 13 15.90 -7.40 24.98
CA ASP A 13 16.69 -6.56 25.88
C ASP A 13 17.69 -5.64 25.16
N TYR A 14 17.58 -5.50 23.84
CA TYR A 14 18.44 -4.61 23.09
C TYR A 14 18.09 -3.14 23.35
N LYS A 15 19.12 -2.30 23.43
CA LYS A 15 18.98 -0.84 23.56
C LYS A 15 19.52 -0.08 22.36
N TYR A 16 20.27 -0.74 21.48
CA TYR A 16 20.94 -0.12 20.36
C TYR A 16 20.47 -0.75 19.06
N PHE A 17 19.89 0.07 18.17
CA PHE A 17 19.24 -0.40 16.96
C PHE A 17 19.74 0.35 15.73
N LEU A 18 20.02 -0.38 14.65
CA LEU A 18 20.12 0.16 13.31
C LEU A 18 19.00 -0.42 12.46
N ILE A 19 18.09 0.42 12.04
CA ILE A 19 16.98 0.08 11.15
C ILE A 19 17.32 0.64 9.79
N ALA A 20 17.67 -0.21 8.84
CA ALA A 20 18.18 0.23 7.54
C ALA A 20 17.49 -0.49 6.37
N GLY A 21 17.19 0.25 5.31
CA GLY A 21 16.55 -0.28 4.10
C GLY A 21 15.74 0.76 3.35
N GLY A 22 15.44 0.47 2.08
CA GLY A 22 14.67 1.37 1.21
C GLY A 22 13.17 1.42 1.56
N GLU A 23 12.63 0.38 2.24
CA GLU A 23 11.18 0.29 2.49
C GLU A 23 10.77 1.08 3.74
N PHE A 24 10.07 2.18 3.50
CA PHE A 24 9.68 3.12 4.56
C PHE A 24 8.73 2.49 5.58
N VAL A 25 7.72 1.73 5.13
CA VAL A 25 6.71 1.13 6.01
C VAL A 25 7.36 0.16 7.00
N LEU A 26 8.27 -0.68 6.53
CA LEU A 26 8.97 -1.63 7.40
C LEU A 26 9.85 -0.94 8.43
N ARG A 27 10.50 0.18 8.06
CA ARG A 27 11.27 0.97 9.02
C ARG A 27 10.38 1.57 10.09
N GLN A 28 9.22 2.11 9.71
CA GLN A 28 8.25 2.66 10.67
C GLN A 28 7.72 1.60 11.62
N ASP A 29 7.30 0.43 11.11
CA ASP A 29 6.82 -0.69 11.92
C ASP A 29 7.90 -1.15 12.93
N ALA A 30 9.17 -1.23 12.50
CA ALA A 30 10.28 -1.57 13.38
C ALA A 30 10.51 -0.51 14.47
N VAL A 31 10.49 0.77 14.11
CA VAL A 31 10.63 1.89 15.05
C VAL A 31 9.50 1.90 16.08
N GLU A 32 8.25 1.73 15.64
CA GLU A 32 7.08 1.68 16.52
C GLU A 32 7.20 0.55 17.54
N SER A 33 7.50 -0.67 17.09
CA SER A 33 7.69 -1.84 17.98
C SER A 33 8.84 -1.63 18.98
N ILE A 34 9.96 -1.04 18.54
CA ILE A 34 11.10 -0.76 19.42
C ILE A 34 10.74 0.31 20.45
N LEU A 35 10.05 1.37 20.04
CA LEU A 35 9.65 2.45 20.95
C LEU A 35 8.67 1.95 22.03
N GLU A 36 7.73 1.08 21.67
CA GLU A 36 6.81 0.46 22.63
C GLU A 36 7.57 -0.39 23.65
N ASN A 37 8.49 -1.24 23.19
CA ASN A 37 9.31 -2.07 24.06
C ASN A 37 10.20 -1.21 24.99
N LEU A 38 10.85 -0.18 24.46
CA LEU A 38 11.69 0.72 25.27
C LEU A 38 10.87 1.47 26.33
N LYS A 39 9.64 1.89 26.02
CA LYS A 39 8.74 2.50 27.01
C LYS A 39 8.38 1.54 28.14
N ILE A 40 8.09 0.28 27.84
CA ILE A 40 7.83 -0.77 28.83
C ILE A 40 9.06 -0.94 29.73
N ASN A 41 10.27 -0.79 29.18
CA ASN A 41 11.53 -0.88 29.92
C ASN A 41 11.96 0.45 30.59
N GLY A 42 11.06 1.42 30.70
CA GLY A 42 11.26 2.65 31.45
C GLY A 42 11.98 3.77 30.71
N PHE A 43 12.12 3.70 29.37
CA PHE A 43 12.66 4.79 28.55
C PHE A 43 11.51 5.70 28.11
N ASN A 44 11.25 6.78 28.81
CA ASN A 44 10.10 7.67 28.60
C ASN A 44 10.45 8.97 27.88
N GLU A 45 11.70 9.42 27.96
CA GLU A 45 12.18 10.60 27.27
C GLU A 45 12.70 10.26 25.89
N LYS A 46 12.31 11.01 24.84
CA LYS A 46 12.77 10.82 23.48
C LYS A 46 13.27 12.10 22.86
N VAL A 47 14.51 12.05 22.38
CA VAL A 47 15.10 13.12 21.56
C VAL A 47 15.30 12.59 20.14
N SER A 48 14.71 13.30 19.17
CA SER A 48 14.87 12.99 17.74
C SER A 48 15.85 13.96 17.09
N ILE A 49 16.85 13.44 16.41
CA ILE A 49 17.89 14.18 15.69
C ILE A 49 17.74 13.93 14.20
N GLN A 50 17.57 14.98 13.44
CA GLN A 50 17.48 14.90 11.97
C GLN A 50 18.88 14.95 11.33
N GLN A 51 18.95 14.65 10.04
CA GLN A 51 20.22 14.56 9.32
C GLN A 51 21.04 15.85 9.30
N ASP A 52 20.41 17.00 9.37
CA ASP A 52 21.04 18.33 9.45
C ASP A 52 21.52 18.71 10.86
N GLU A 53 21.11 17.95 11.88
CA GLU A 53 21.41 18.21 13.29
C GLU A 53 22.43 17.23 13.91
N LEU A 54 23.13 16.44 13.09
CA LEU A 54 24.03 15.38 13.57
C LEU A 54 25.19 15.87 14.46
N ASP A 55 25.50 17.16 14.42
CA ASP A 55 26.47 17.77 15.33
C ASP A 55 26.04 17.70 16.80
N LYS A 56 24.74 17.64 17.05
CA LYS A 56 24.16 17.57 18.42
C LYS A 56 24.24 16.18 19.03
N VAL A 57 24.50 15.12 18.25
CA VAL A 57 24.48 13.70 18.74
C VAL A 57 25.43 13.52 19.92
N GLN A 58 26.67 13.96 19.76
CA GLN A 58 27.72 13.78 20.75
C GLN A 58 27.49 14.63 22.01
N GLU A 59 26.98 15.85 21.82
CA GLU A 59 26.63 16.76 22.91
C GLU A 59 25.47 16.19 23.75
N ILE A 60 24.37 15.77 23.12
CA ILE A 60 23.21 15.20 23.82
C ILE A 60 23.57 13.90 24.53
N ALA A 61 24.34 13.03 23.87
CA ALA A 61 24.80 11.80 24.47
C ALA A 61 25.70 12.08 25.70
N SER A 62 26.67 13.01 25.58
CA SER A 62 27.60 13.33 26.66
C SER A 62 26.90 13.95 27.87
N ARG A 63 25.91 14.80 27.67
CA ARG A 63 25.10 15.40 28.77
C ARG A 63 24.38 14.32 29.57
N ASN A 64 23.93 13.25 28.91
CA ASN A 64 23.17 12.18 29.52
C ASN A 64 24.06 10.99 30.00
N MET A 65 25.35 10.98 29.68
CA MET A 65 26.31 9.99 30.17
C MET A 65 26.81 10.29 31.62
N GLY A 66 26.52 11.48 32.15
CA GLY A 66 27.10 11.99 33.40
C GLY A 66 26.61 11.35 34.70
N GLY A 67 25.72 10.35 34.68
CA GLY A 67 25.39 9.49 35.83
C GLY A 67 24.70 10.19 37.01
N SER A 68 23.89 11.23 36.77
CA SER A 68 23.03 11.86 37.79
C SER A 68 21.99 10.84 38.29
N LEU A 69 21.75 10.77 39.60
CA LEU A 69 20.72 9.93 40.23
C LEU A 69 19.26 10.30 39.82
N PHE A 70 19.07 11.45 39.15
CA PHE A 70 17.79 11.97 38.68
C PHE A 70 17.70 11.97 37.16
N GLN A 71 18.57 11.24 36.46
CA GLN A 71 18.61 11.23 35.01
C GLN A 71 17.56 10.26 34.47
N GLU A 72 16.64 10.75 33.67
CA GLU A 72 15.64 9.95 33.02
C GLU A 72 16.28 9.06 31.91
N ASN A 73 15.71 7.89 31.67
CA ASN A 73 16.14 7.02 30.59
C ASN A 73 15.76 7.65 29.25
N LEU A 74 16.77 7.92 28.41
CA LEU A 74 16.64 8.65 27.15
C LEU A 74 16.66 7.73 25.95
N ILE A 75 15.73 7.91 25.03
CA ILE A 75 15.76 7.36 23.67
C ILE A 75 16.37 8.41 22.73
N LEU A 76 17.55 8.13 22.20
CA LEU A 76 18.17 8.94 21.15
C LEU A 76 17.81 8.35 19.80
N HIS A 77 16.91 9.02 19.06
CA HIS A 77 16.44 8.59 17.75
C HIS A 77 17.05 9.44 16.63
N ILE A 78 17.99 8.88 15.89
CA ILE A 78 18.70 9.53 14.78
C ILE A 78 18.05 9.11 13.46
N ARG A 79 17.66 10.10 12.64
CA ARG A 79 17.04 9.89 11.32
C ARG A 79 17.99 10.30 10.20
N HIS A 80 18.34 9.33 9.36
CA HIS A 80 19.11 9.53 8.15
C HIS A 80 18.25 9.16 6.93
N THR A 81 17.88 10.16 6.14
CA THR A 81 16.86 10.01 5.08
C THR A 81 17.43 9.86 3.68
N ALA A 82 18.66 10.30 3.41
CA ALA A 82 19.24 10.25 2.07
C ALA A 82 20.77 10.27 2.05
N GLY A 83 21.35 9.68 1.01
CA GLY A 83 22.77 9.74 0.73
C GLY A 83 23.59 8.63 1.41
N LYS A 84 24.90 8.89 1.54
CA LYS A 84 25.82 7.97 2.20
C LYS A 84 25.61 8.04 3.72
N PHE A 85 25.77 6.90 4.39
CA PHE A 85 25.71 6.85 5.85
C PHE A 85 26.72 7.83 6.46
N PRO A 86 26.28 8.75 7.35
CA PRO A 86 27.08 9.88 7.80
C PRO A 86 28.30 9.48 8.59
N GLU A 87 29.45 10.09 8.29
CA GLU A 87 30.72 9.82 9.00
C GLU A 87 30.61 10.19 10.50
N LYS A 88 29.90 11.24 10.85
CA LYS A 88 29.68 11.65 12.26
C LYS A 88 29.03 10.54 13.08
N ILE A 89 28.04 9.82 12.49
CA ILE A 89 27.40 8.69 13.17
C ILE A 89 28.39 7.51 13.26
N LYS A 90 29.18 7.26 12.20
CA LYS A 90 30.19 6.19 12.24
C LYS A 90 31.21 6.45 13.34
N SER A 91 31.82 7.64 13.39
CA SER A 91 32.80 8.01 14.41
C SER A 91 32.20 7.89 15.82
N PHE A 92 30.98 8.36 16.05
CA PHE A 92 30.27 8.21 17.32
C PHE A 92 30.12 6.75 17.76
N LEU A 93 29.80 5.86 16.82
CA LEU A 93 29.68 4.41 17.08
C LEU A 93 31.03 3.72 17.23
N GLU A 94 32.09 4.22 16.57
CA GLU A 94 33.46 3.71 16.66
C GLU A 94 34.10 4.00 18.04
N GLU A 95 33.83 5.19 18.59
CA GLU A 95 34.25 5.54 19.95
C GLU A 95 33.70 4.57 21.01
N GLY A 96 32.54 4.00 20.78
CA GLY A 96 31.97 2.92 21.58
C GLY A 96 31.47 3.34 22.97
N ASN A 97 31.58 4.61 23.35
CA ASN A 97 31.18 5.10 24.67
C ASN A 97 29.67 4.92 24.91
N ILE A 98 28.85 5.06 23.87
CA ILE A 98 27.41 4.88 23.97
C ILE A 98 27.02 3.46 24.44
N PHE A 99 27.74 2.43 24.07
CA PHE A 99 27.45 1.05 24.44
C PHE A 99 27.76 0.70 25.91
N LYS A 100 28.40 1.61 26.64
CA LYS A 100 28.68 1.50 28.06
C LYS A 100 27.63 2.18 28.94
N THR A 101 26.72 2.92 28.33
CA THR A 101 25.67 3.68 29.05
C THR A 101 24.44 2.81 29.32
N GLN A 102 23.91 2.92 30.53
CA GLN A 102 22.71 2.15 30.92
C GLN A 102 21.42 2.90 30.67
N ASN A 103 21.46 4.21 30.73
CA ASN A 103 20.29 5.11 30.65
C ASN A 103 20.04 5.71 29.24
N ILE A 104 20.77 5.27 28.21
CA ILE A 104 20.53 5.71 26.82
C ILE A 104 20.22 4.51 25.94
N ALA A 105 19.08 4.55 25.26
CA ALA A 105 18.76 3.69 24.13
C ALA A 105 18.99 4.45 22.82
N LEU A 106 19.57 3.81 21.82
CA LEU A 106 19.88 4.43 20.53
C LEU A 106 19.11 3.75 19.40
N ILE A 107 18.34 4.53 18.66
CA ILE A 107 17.68 4.10 17.43
C ILE A 107 18.27 4.90 16.27
N ILE A 108 18.88 4.21 15.31
CA ILE A 108 19.35 4.82 14.07
C ILE A 108 18.45 4.31 12.94
N GLU A 109 17.61 5.18 12.42
CA GLU A 109 16.78 4.92 11.23
C GLU A 109 17.51 5.42 9.98
N SER A 110 17.70 4.56 8.97
CA SER A 110 18.44 4.91 7.76
C SER A 110 17.80 4.33 6.52
N SER A 111 17.73 5.14 5.45
CA SER A 111 17.26 4.69 4.14
C SER A 111 18.29 3.93 3.30
N ILE A 112 19.49 3.66 3.84
CA ILE A 112 20.51 2.90 3.11
C ILE A 112 20.05 1.46 2.86
N GLU A 113 20.06 1.03 1.59
CA GLU A 113 19.66 -0.34 1.21
C GLU A 113 20.77 -1.36 1.47
N LYS A 114 22.04 -0.95 1.34
CA LYS A 114 23.21 -1.83 1.55
C LYS A 114 23.85 -1.51 2.88
N ILE A 115 23.61 -2.38 3.86
CA ILE A 115 24.29 -2.32 5.16
C ILE A 115 25.70 -2.85 4.97
N PRO A 116 26.77 -2.09 5.31
CA PRO A 116 28.14 -2.58 5.24
C PRO A 116 28.34 -3.86 6.05
N SER A 117 29.18 -4.75 5.55
CA SER A 117 29.56 -5.98 6.24
C SER A 117 30.83 -5.81 7.09
N SER A 118 31.57 -4.71 6.93
CA SER A 118 32.87 -4.45 7.56
C SER A 118 32.94 -2.99 8.05
N GLY A 119 33.81 -2.78 9.02
CA GLY A 119 34.01 -1.50 9.70
C GLY A 119 33.84 -1.64 11.21
N VAL A 120 34.53 -0.80 11.97
CA VAL A 120 34.51 -0.87 13.46
C VAL A 120 33.09 -0.51 13.96
N TRP A 121 32.49 0.54 13.46
CA TRP A 121 31.17 1.00 13.86
C TRP A 121 30.07 -0.06 13.68
N ILE A 122 30.10 -0.80 12.56
CA ILE A 122 29.07 -1.83 12.30
C ILE A 122 29.31 -3.07 13.15
N LYS A 123 30.57 -3.43 13.42
CA LYS A 123 30.91 -4.52 14.34
C LYS A 123 30.48 -4.21 15.78
N ASN A 124 30.65 -2.97 16.22
CA ASN A 124 30.18 -2.51 17.54
C ASN A 124 28.68 -2.64 17.66
N LEU A 125 27.91 -2.18 16.63
CA LEU A 125 26.47 -2.37 16.59
C LEU A 125 26.06 -3.84 16.52
N ASP A 126 26.76 -4.67 15.77
CA ASP A 126 26.44 -6.12 15.67
C ASP A 126 26.68 -6.86 17.00
N THR A 127 27.67 -6.42 17.78
CA THR A 127 28.01 -6.99 19.09
C THR A 127 27.04 -6.54 20.17
N HIS A 128 26.69 -5.26 20.23
CA HIS A 128 25.96 -4.67 21.36
C HIS A 128 24.49 -4.40 21.05
N GLY A 129 24.06 -4.50 19.80
CA GLY A 129 22.74 -4.10 19.36
C GLY A 129 22.12 -5.03 18.33
N LEU A 130 21.04 -4.55 17.75
CA LEU A 130 20.27 -5.25 16.72
C LEU A 130 20.25 -4.44 15.42
N ILE A 131 20.60 -5.09 14.32
CA ILE A 131 20.57 -4.51 12.99
C ILE A 131 19.38 -5.11 12.22
N ILE A 132 18.41 -4.29 11.85
CA ILE A 132 17.18 -4.71 11.17
C ILE A 132 17.22 -4.26 9.72
N ASN A 133 17.13 -5.23 8.81
CA ASN A 133 17.10 -4.96 7.38
C ASN A 133 15.65 -4.79 6.90
N CYS A 134 15.30 -3.57 6.45
CA CYS A 134 13.99 -3.13 5.96
C CYS A 134 14.01 -2.84 4.46
N ASN A 135 14.61 -3.69 3.66
CA ASN A 135 14.58 -3.57 2.21
C ASN A 135 13.24 -4.04 1.64
N LYS A 136 12.99 -3.68 0.37
CA LYS A 136 11.79 -4.07 -0.36
C LYS A 136 11.56 -5.58 -0.28
N LEU A 137 10.34 -5.97 0.04
CA LEU A 137 9.92 -7.36 0.14
C LEU A 137 9.71 -7.97 -1.25
N LYS A 138 9.97 -9.27 -1.36
CA LYS A 138 9.52 -10.06 -2.50
C LYS A 138 8.02 -10.35 -2.36
N THR A 139 7.35 -10.69 -3.44
CA THR A 139 5.89 -10.98 -3.48
C THR A 139 5.44 -11.96 -2.38
N ILE A 140 6.21 -13.02 -2.12
CA ILE A 140 5.88 -14.00 -1.07
C ILE A 140 6.05 -13.39 0.32
N GLU A 141 7.11 -12.62 0.53
CA GLU A 141 7.41 -11.93 1.78
C GLU A 141 6.37 -10.85 2.08
N GLU A 142 5.92 -10.13 1.06
CA GLU A 142 4.86 -9.12 1.15
C GLU A 142 3.53 -9.74 1.59
N LYS A 143 3.14 -10.88 1.01
CA LYS A 143 1.97 -11.65 1.44
C LYS A 143 2.07 -12.14 2.89
N MET A 144 3.27 -12.55 3.31
CA MET A 144 3.50 -12.95 4.71
C MET A 144 3.39 -11.75 5.65
N TRP A 145 3.92 -10.58 5.28
CA TRP A 145 3.79 -9.35 6.04
C TRP A 145 2.32 -8.94 6.15
N LEU A 146 1.59 -8.86 5.03
CA LEU A 146 0.17 -8.51 5.02
C LEU A 146 -0.67 -9.45 5.89
N LYS A 147 -0.41 -10.76 5.82
CA LYS A 147 -1.10 -11.74 6.67
C LYS A 147 -0.88 -11.48 8.17
N ARG A 148 0.31 -11.01 8.57
CA ARG A 148 0.58 -10.62 9.97
C ARG A 148 -0.19 -9.37 10.35
N GLN A 149 -0.24 -8.35 9.49
CA GLN A 149 -1.00 -7.13 9.72
C GLN A 149 -2.51 -7.40 9.88
N LEU A 150 -3.03 -8.40 9.19
CA LEU A 150 -4.44 -8.82 9.27
C LEU A 150 -4.74 -9.85 10.37
N SER A 151 -3.84 -10.05 11.33
CA SER A 151 -3.99 -11.07 12.39
C SER A 151 -5.21 -10.85 13.32
N PHE A 152 -5.77 -9.66 13.36
CA PHE A 152 -6.99 -9.31 14.09
C PHE A 152 -8.27 -9.84 13.43
N LEU A 153 -8.22 -10.21 12.15
CA LEU A 153 -9.37 -10.73 11.41
C LEU A 153 -9.67 -12.21 11.76
N PRO A 154 -10.95 -12.62 11.74
CA PRO A 154 -11.34 -14.01 11.73
C PRO A 154 -10.67 -14.79 10.60
N LYS A 155 -10.34 -16.08 10.85
CA LYS A 155 -9.56 -16.91 9.91
C LYS A 155 -10.22 -17.12 8.54
N ASP A 156 -11.53 -17.12 8.48
CA ASP A 156 -12.36 -17.25 7.28
C ASP A 156 -12.37 -15.98 6.43
N LEU A 157 -12.24 -14.80 7.03
CA LEU A 157 -12.20 -13.52 6.35
C LEU A 157 -10.81 -13.15 5.83
N LEU A 158 -9.75 -13.67 6.46
CA LEU A 158 -8.37 -13.34 6.12
C LEU A 158 -8.00 -13.59 4.65
N PRO A 159 -8.38 -14.71 3.99
CA PRO A 159 -8.09 -14.91 2.57
C PRO A 159 -8.79 -13.91 1.65
N VAL A 160 -10.03 -13.51 1.99
CA VAL A 160 -10.83 -12.58 1.19
C VAL A 160 -10.23 -11.19 1.24
N PHE A 161 -10.05 -10.64 2.44
CA PHE A 161 -9.48 -9.29 2.62
C PHE A 161 -8.01 -9.24 2.21
N GLY A 162 -7.20 -10.22 2.61
CA GLY A 162 -5.79 -10.28 2.27
C GLY A 162 -5.56 -10.41 0.76
N GLY A 163 -6.40 -11.19 0.07
CA GLY A 163 -6.35 -11.32 -1.39
C GLY A 163 -6.69 -10.02 -2.10
N SER A 164 -7.77 -9.35 -1.69
CA SER A 164 -8.21 -8.07 -2.28
C SER A 164 -7.18 -6.96 -2.04
N ILE A 165 -6.74 -6.76 -0.80
CA ILE A 165 -5.74 -5.73 -0.46
C ILE A 165 -4.45 -5.95 -1.24
N PHE A 166 -3.97 -7.21 -1.32
CA PHE A 166 -2.75 -7.53 -2.06
C PHE A 166 -2.90 -7.20 -3.54
N GLN A 167 -4.02 -7.59 -4.20
CA GLN A 167 -4.27 -7.31 -5.61
C GLN A 167 -4.32 -5.81 -5.91
N ASN A 168 -4.97 -5.03 -5.04
CA ASN A 168 -5.14 -3.60 -5.23
C ASN A 168 -3.86 -2.79 -4.98
N HIS A 169 -2.97 -3.31 -4.13
CA HIS A 169 -1.79 -2.60 -3.66
C HIS A 169 -0.50 -3.43 -3.78
N GLU A 170 -0.38 -4.29 -4.80
CA GLU A 170 0.85 -5.07 -5.02
C GLU A 170 2.07 -4.15 -5.11
N ALA A 171 3.13 -4.48 -4.37
CA ALA A 171 4.36 -3.71 -4.23
C ALA A 171 4.19 -2.29 -3.63
N ASN A 172 3.06 -2.03 -2.96
CA ASN A 172 2.77 -0.77 -2.26
C ASN A 172 2.37 -1.05 -0.80
N LEU A 173 3.36 -1.28 0.08
CA LEU A 173 3.09 -1.58 1.49
C LEU A 173 2.36 -0.45 2.23
N LEU A 174 2.57 0.81 1.83
CA LEU A 174 1.86 1.94 2.43
C LEU A 174 0.36 1.89 2.12
N GLY A 175 0.00 1.59 0.87
CA GLY A 175 -1.39 1.37 0.47
C GLY A 175 -2.01 0.22 1.26
N GLN A 176 -1.30 -0.92 1.36
CA GLN A 176 -1.77 -2.07 2.15
C GLN A 176 -1.93 -1.72 3.63
N LYS A 177 -0.98 -1.02 4.25
CA LYS A 177 -1.06 -0.61 5.67
C LYS A 177 -2.25 0.31 5.92
N ASN A 178 -2.55 1.24 5.02
CA ASN A 178 -3.71 2.12 5.14
C ASN A 178 -5.04 1.34 5.08
N GLU A 179 -5.16 0.38 4.17
CA GLU A 179 -6.34 -0.50 4.09
C GLU A 179 -6.50 -1.36 5.35
N VAL A 180 -5.40 -1.92 5.85
CA VAL A 180 -5.40 -2.67 7.10
C VAL A 180 -5.86 -1.81 8.27
N ALA A 181 -5.33 -0.60 8.41
CA ALA A 181 -5.72 0.33 9.47
C ALA A 181 -7.21 0.70 9.41
N LEU A 182 -7.75 0.90 8.20
CA LEU A 182 -9.18 1.15 8.00
C LEU A 182 -10.02 -0.05 8.42
N LEU A 183 -9.62 -1.27 8.03
CA LEU A 183 -10.30 -2.50 8.45
C LEU A 183 -10.25 -2.67 9.98
N GLU A 184 -9.12 -2.42 10.61
CA GLU A 184 -8.96 -2.52 12.05
C GLU A 184 -9.94 -1.59 12.78
N LEU A 185 -10.04 -0.32 12.35
CA LEU A 185 -11.02 0.63 12.90
C LEU A 185 -12.47 0.15 12.75
N LEU A 186 -12.79 -0.46 11.62
CA LEU A 186 -14.13 -0.97 11.36
C LEU A 186 -14.47 -2.21 12.20
N PHE A 187 -13.49 -3.09 12.42
CA PHE A 187 -13.69 -4.29 13.25
C PHE A 187 -13.66 -4.01 14.74
N LEU A 188 -12.87 -3.04 15.22
CA LEU A 188 -12.84 -2.62 16.62
C LEU A 188 -14.18 -1.97 17.07
N ASN A 189 -14.91 -1.36 16.15
CA ASN A 189 -16.19 -0.69 16.44
C ASN A 189 -17.42 -1.60 16.30
N GLN A 190 -17.24 -2.88 15.97
CA GLN A 190 -18.36 -3.80 15.71
C GLN A 190 -18.31 -5.03 16.62
N ASP A 191 -19.07 -4.99 17.71
CA ASP A 191 -19.47 -6.21 18.46
C ASP A 191 -20.40 -7.13 17.62
N GLN A 192 -20.77 -6.73 16.40
CA GLN A 192 -21.61 -7.49 15.46
C GLN A 192 -21.29 -7.13 14.01
N ALA A 193 -20.22 -7.69 13.46
CA ALA A 193 -20.02 -7.66 12.00
C ALA A 193 -20.91 -8.72 11.34
N ASN A 194 -22.12 -8.34 10.90
CA ASN A 194 -22.93 -9.17 10.01
C ASN A 194 -22.24 -9.27 8.64
N GLU A 195 -22.27 -10.44 7.98
CA GLU A 195 -21.67 -10.71 6.65
C GLU A 195 -22.06 -9.67 5.59
N THR A 196 -23.23 -9.04 5.69
CA THR A 196 -23.68 -7.94 4.82
C THR A 196 -22.83 -6.68 4.93
N ASN A 197 -22.30 -6.37 6.12
CA ASN A 197 -21.45 -5.19 6.30
C ASN A 197 -20.00 -5.42 5.82
N THR A 198 -19.50 -6.66 5.91
CA THR A 198 -18.15 -6.99 5.42
C THR A 198 -18.03 -6.84 3.90
N ASN A 199 -19.08 -7.18 3.14
CA ASN A 199 -19.08 -6.95 1.69
C ASN A 199 -19.02 -5.44 1.34
N HIS A 200 -19.67 -4.57 2.12
CA HIS A 200 -19.58 -3.13 1.95
C HIS A 200 -18.19 -2.56 2.31
N ILE A 201 -17.51 -3.15 3.28
CA ILE A 201 -16.16 -2.73 3.72
C ILE A 201 -15.09 -3.08 2.66
N VAL A 202 -15.12 -4.29 2.10
CA VAL A 202 -14.21 -4.70 1.01
C VAL A 202 -14.41 -3.83 -0.23
N PHE A 203 -15.65 -3.40 -0.48
CA PHE A 203 -15.98 -2.54 -1.61
C PHE A 203 -15.75 -1.04 -1.32
N GLY A 204 -15.59 -0.64 -0.04
CA GLY A 204 -15.54 0.78 0.37
C GLY A 204 -14.19 1.44 0.32
N SER A 205 -13.10 0.70 0.46
CA SER A 205 -11.76 1.28 0.62
C SER A 205 -10.93 1.32 -0.66
N GLY A 206 -11.37 0.73 -1.76
CA GLY A 206 -10.48 0.65 -2.92
C GLY A 206 -11.04 0.13 -4.21
N ILE A 207 -12.37 0.16 -4.45
CA ILE A 207 -12.83 -0.09 -5.81
C ILE A 207 -12.32 1.05 -6.68
N SER A 208 -11.12 0.85 -7.23
CA SER A 208 -10.59 1.75 -8.23
C SER A 208 -11.44 1.61 -9.48
N ALA A 209 -11.57 2.70 -10.24
CA ALA A 209 -12.19 2.62 -11.56
C ALA A 209 -11.56 1.53 -12.44
N PHE A 210 -10.35 1.05 -12.11
CA PHE A 210 -9.64 -0.03 -12.81
C PHE A 210 -10.23 -1.43 -12.58
N GLU A 211 -10.83 -1.70 -11.40
CA GLU A 211 -11.56 -2.96 -11.17
C GLU A 211 -12.82 -3.05 -12.02
N LEU A 212 -13.44 -1.92 -12.33
CA LEU A 212 -14.59 -1.87 -13.21
C LEU A 212 -14.26 -2.45 -14.61
N GLU A 213 -13.04 -2.22 -15.13
CA GLU A 213 -12.60 -2.85 -16.39
C GLU A 213 -12.70 -4.37 -16.29
N ASP A 214 -12.14 -4.96 -15.22
CA ASP A 214 -12.13 -6.41 -15.05
C ASP A 214 -13.53 -7.00 -14.85
N LEU A 215 -14.39 -6.32 -14.10
CA LEU A 215 -15.80 -6.72 -13.95
C LEU A 215 -16.55 -6.72 -15.29
N LEU A 216 -16.36 -5.70 -16.10
CA LEU A 216 -17.02 -5.57 -17.40
C LEU A 216 -16.56 -6.68 -18.37
N ILE A 217 -15.24 -6.86 -18.55
CA ILE A 217 -14.72 -7.84 -19.51
C ILE A 217 -14.95 -9.29 -19.10
N ASN A 218 -15.14 -9.56 -17.81
CA ASN A 218 -15.54 -10.86 -17.28
C ASN A 218 -17.06 -11.06 -17.19
N ARG A 219 -17.85 -10.08 -17.66
CA ARG A 219 -19.33 -10.08 -17.66
C ARG A 219 -19.95 -10.15 -16.27
N ASP A 220 -19.26 -9.70 -15.22
CA ASP A 220 -19.84 -9.57 -13.89
C ASP A 220 -20.59 -8.22 -13.75
N PHE A 221 -21.62 -8.06 -14.60
CA PHE A 221 -22.39 -6.80 -14.68
C PHE A 221 -23.14 -6.50 -13.38
N LYS A 222 -23.52 -7.54 -12.62
CA LYS A 222 -24.17 -7.32 -11.32
C LYS A 222 -23.23 -6.61 -10.35
N LYS A 223 -21.98 -7.09 -10.25
CA LYS A 223 -20.97 -6.43 -9.42
C LYS A 223 -20.59 -5.06 -9.99
N ALA A 224 -20.44 -4.92 -11.30
CA ALA A 224 -20.16 -3.64 -11.93
C ALA A 224 -21.22 -2.57 -11.57
N LEU A 225 -22.51 -2.90 -11.59
CA LEU A 225 -23.59 -1.98 -11.17
C LEU A 225 -23.54 -1.66 -9.67
N ILE A 226 -23.26 -2.65 -8.81
CA ILE A 226 -23.06 -2.41 -7.36
C ILE A 226 -21.90 -1.45 -7.14
N THR A 227 -20.77 -1.67 -7.83
CA THR A 227 -19.59 -0.82 -7.80
C THR A 227 -19.91 0.63 -8.18
N ILE A 228 -20.65 0.83 -9.27
CA ILE A 228 -21.03 2.17 -9.73
C ILE A 228 -21.97 2.86 -8.76
N ASN A 229 -22.94 2.14 -8.20
CA ASN A 229 -23.82 2.69 -7.19
C ASN A 229 -23.05 3.12 -5.95
N PHE A 230 -22.11 2.32 -5.51
CA PHE A 230 -21.23 2.67 -4.41
C PHE A 230 -20.41 3.94 -4.70
N MET A 231 -19.79 4.04 -5.89
CA MET A 231 -19.04 5.24 -6.30
C MET A 231 -19.95 6.47 -6.36
N ARG A 232 -21.19 6.34 -6.85
CA ARG A 232 -22.17 7.41 -6.87
C ARG A 232 -22.51 7.92 -5.46
N GLU A 233 -22.64 7.04 -4.49
CA GLU A 233 -23.00 7.42 -3.11
C GLU A 233 -21.86 8.10 -2.38
N ASN A 234 -20.62 7.67 -2.63
CA ASN A 234 -19.44 8.17 -1.92
C ASN A 234 -18.76 9.36 -2.62
N ASP A 235 -18.85 9.47 -3.95
CA ASP A 235 -18.26 10.56 -4.73
C ASP A 235 -19.15 10.96 -5.90
N ARG A 236 -20.30 11.57 -5.59
CA ARG A 236 -21.30 11.97 -6.58
C ARG A 236 -20.76 12.90 -7.67
N GLN A 237 -19.71 13.67 -7.36
CA GLN A 237 -19.20 14.71 -8.27
C GLN A 237 -18.15 14.17 -9.24
N ASN A 238 -17.54 13.02 -8.96
CA ASN A 238 -16.41 12.51 -9.71
C ASN A 238 -16.75 11.25 -10.53
N SER A 239 -17.65 11.39 -11.49
CA SER A 239 -17.96 10.31 -12.44
C SER A 239 -16.94 10.16 -13.57
N ALA A 240 -16.03 11.11 -13.75
CA ALA A 240 -15.09 11.14 -14.86
C ALA A 240 -14.18 9.88 -14.96
N PRO A 241 -13.59 9.35 -13.88
CA PRO A 241 -12.80 8.11 -13.95
C PRO A 241 -13.62 6.90 -14.41
N VAL A 242 -14.88 6.80 -13.98
CA VAL A 242 -15.80 5.72 -14.37
C VAL A 242 -16.10 5.79 -15.86
N VAL A 243 -16.45 6.99 -16.35
CA VAL A 243 -16.71 7.23 -17.78
C VAL A 243 -15.49 6.88 -18.61
N TRP A 244 -14.29 7.28 -18.15
CA TRP A 244 -13.04 6.99 -18.86
C TRP A 244 -12.79 5.48 -18.99
N ILE A 245 -12.97 4.69 -17.93
CA ILE A 245 -12.78 3.24 -17.97
C ILE A 245 -13.79 2.58 -18.92
N ILE A 246 -15.06 2.94 -18.83
CA ILE A 246 -16.10 2.37 -19.73
C ILE A 246 -15.78 2.74 -21.19
N ALA A 247 -15.37 3.99 -21.44
CA ALA A 247 -14.95 4.44 -22.77
C ALA A 247 -13.75 3.63 -23.29
N LYS A 248 -12.74 3.39 -22.45
CA LYS A 248 -11.57 2.56 -22.78
C LYS A 248 -12.00 1.16 -23.22
N VAL A 249 -12.85 0.50 -22.43
CA VAL A 249 -13.35 -0.85 -22.74
C VAL A 249 -14.11 -0.86 -24.06
N ILE A 250 -15.09 0.05 -24.24
CA ILE A 250 -15.92 0.12 -25.45
C ILE A 250 -15.06 0.41 -26.69
N ASN A 251 -14.13 1.37 -26.61
CA ASN A 251 -13.26 1.71 -27.73
C ASN A 251 -12.32 0.57 -28.11
N ALA A 252 -11.68 -0.08 -27.14
CA ALA A 252 -10.81 -1.22 -27.39
C ALA A 252 -11.57 -2.37 -28.08
N CYS A 253 -12.79 -2.67 -27.62
CA CYS A 253 -13.65 -3.66 -28.22
C CYS A 253 -14.07 -3.26 -29.65
N LEU A 254 -14.48 -2.01 -29.85
CA LEU A 254 -14.88 -1.50 -31.16
C LEU A 254 -13.74 -1.59 -32.18
N GLU A 255 -12.54 -1.16 -31.84
CA GLU A 255 -11.38 -1.23 -32.73
C GLU A 255 -11.01 -2.69 -33.03
N SER A 256 -11.13 -3.59 -32.05
CA SER A 256 -10.93 -5.02 -32.26
C SER A 256 -11.96 -5.66 -33.20
N LEU A 257 -13.22 -5.25 -33.09
CA LEU A 257 -14.32 -5.75 -33.94
C LEU A 257 -14.27 -5.26 -35.40
N LYS A 258 -13.52 -4.20 -35.69
CA LYS A 258 -13.32 -3.66 -37.04
C LYS A 258 -12.24 -4.37 -37.85
N THR A 259 -11.46 -5.25 -37.25
CA THR A 259 -10.31 -5.87 -37.90
C THR A 259 -10.31 -7.40 -37.75
N THR A 260 -9.66 -8.09 -38.68
CA THR A 260 -9.44 -9.56 -38.60
C THR A 260 -8.36 -9.91 -37.54
N ASN A 261 -7.40 -9.01 -37.29
CA ASN A 261 -6.37 -9.21 -36.26
C ASN A 261 -6.78 -8.53 -34.95
N GLN A 262 -7.79 -9.12 -34.30
CA GLN A 262 -8.37 -8.60 -33.06
C GLN A 262 -7.35 -8.42 -31.94
N LYS A 263 -6.39 -9.36 -31.80
CA LYS A 263 -5.36 -9.30 -30.77
C LYS A 263 -4.44 -8.09 -30.94
N SER A 264 -3.99 -7.81 -32.16
CA SER A 264 -3.15 -6.66 -32.45
C SER A 264 -3.90 -5.33 -32.18
N ALA A 265 -5.18 -5.26 -32.55
CA ALA A 265 -6.01 -4.09 -32.30
C ALA A 265 -6.17 -3.80 -30.81
N LEU A 266 -6.37 -4.83 -29.96
CA LEU A 266 -6.45 -4.68 -28.50
C LEU A 266 -5.11 -4.16 -27.91
N ILE A 267 -3.98 -4.69 -28.37
CA ILE A 267 -2.66 -4.22 -27.93
C ILE A 267 -2.47 -2.74 -28.31
N ASN A 268 -2.79 -2.37 -29.55
CA ASN A 268 -2.69 -0.98 -30.03
C ASN A 268 -3.64 -0.02 -29.30
N SER A 269 -4.76 -0.52 -28.77
CA SER A 269 -5.70 0.21 -27.92
C SER A 269 -5.25 0.31 -26.45
N GLY A 270 -4.05 -0.17 -26.12
CA GLY A 270 -3.50 -0.08 -24.76
C GLY A 270 -4.04 -1.13 -23.78
N VAL A 271 -4.58 -2.26 -24.29
CA VAL A 271 -4.98 -3.38 -23.46
C VAL A 271 -3.75 -4.20 -23.05
N TRP A 272 -3.61 -4.45 -21.77
CA TRP A 272 -2.49 -5.23 -21.24
C TRP A 272 -2.56 -6.69 -21.73
N SER A 273 -1.40 -7.27 -21.99
CA SER A 273 -1.28 -8.64 -22.53
C SER A 273 -2.00 -9.70 -21.68
N SER A 274 -2.04 -9.53 -20.37
CA SER A 274 -2.75 -10.40 -19.42
C SER A 274 -4.28 -10.37 -19.58
N LYS A 275 -4.85 -9.28 -20.10
CA LYS A 275 -6.30 -9.07 -20.26
C LYS A 275 -6.82 -9.42 -21.66
N ILE A 276 -5.95 -9.64 -22.63
CA ILE A 276 -6.34 -9.84 -24.04
C ILE A 276 -7.30 -11.02 -24.18
N SER A 277 -7.05 -12.14 -23.51
CA SER A 277 -7.93 -13.31 -23.61
C SER A 277 -9.33 -13.04 -23.06
N ALA A 278 -9.46 -12.26 -21.99
CA ALA A 278 -10.74 -11.84 -21.43
C ALA A 278 -11.50 -10.92 -22.41
N TYR A 279 -10.82 -9.94 -23.01
CA TYR A 279 -11.42 -9.08 -24.04
C TYR A 279 -11.90 -9.87 -25.27
N LEU A 280 -11.10 -10.81 -25.79
CA LEU A 280 -11.51 -11.66 -26.92
C LEU A 280 -12.74 -12.51 -26.58
N ASN A 281 -12.80 -13.08 -25.39
CA ASN A 281 -13.98 -13.78 -24.92
C ASN A 281 -15.19 -12.85 -24.77
N PHE A 282 -14.99 -11.63 -24.29
CA PHE A 282 -16.03 -10.64 -24.08
C PHE A 282 -16.72 -10.25 -25.40
N ILE A 283 -15.95 -10.10 -26.49
CA ILE A 283 -16.48 -9.67 -27.78
C ILE A 283 -16.84 -10.82 -28.72
N LYS A 284 -16.73 -12.09 -28.29
CA LYS A 284 -16.85 -13.28 -29.15
C LYS A 284 -18.12 -13.32 -29.98
N GLN A 285 -19.24 -12.79 -29.47
CA GLN A 285 -20.54 -12.74 -30.16
C GLN A 285 -21.03 -11.30 -30.40
N ALA A 286 -20.22 -10.32 -30.06
CA ALA A 286 -20.57 -8.92 -30.17
C ALA A 286 -20.50 -8.40 -31.60
N LYS A 287 -21.35 -7.43 -31.93
CA LYS A 287 -21.37 -6.79 -33.24
C LYS A 287 -20.81 -5.36 -33.17
N ALA A 288 -19.96 -5.01 -34.13
CA ALA A 288 -19.35 -3.68 -34.19
C ALA A 288 -20.39 -2.52 -34.17
N LYS A 289 -21.57 -2.74 -34.76
CA LYS A 289 -22.67 -1.74 -34.79
C LYS A 289 -23.17 -1.41 -33.38
N GLU A 290 -23.26 -2.40 -32.49
CA GLU A 290 -23.71 -2.23 -31.11
C GLU A 290 -22.68 -1.41 -30.30
N PHE A 291 -21.39 -1.75 -30.45
CA PHE A 291 -20.30 -1.00 -29.80
C PHE A 291 -20.15 0.43 -30.34
N LEU A 292 -20.43 0.66 -31.62
CA LEU A 292 -20.49 2.02 -32.18
C LEU A 292 -21.61 2.85 -31.54
N SER A 293 -22.79 2.25 -31.33
CA SER A 293 -23.90 2.90 -30.60
C SER A 293 -23.51 3.23 -29.15
N LEU A 294 -22.88 2.29 -28.45
CA LEU A 294 -22.39 2.48 -27.08
C LEU A 294 -21.34 3.59 -27.00
N ASN A 295 -20.42 3.65 -27.97
CA ASN A 295 -19.43 4.72 -28.03
C ASN A 295 -20.08 6.12 -28.19
N THR A 296 -21.15 6.22 -28.98
CA THR A 296 -21.91 7.46 -29.12
C THR A 296 -22.58 7.87 -27.80
N GLU A 297 -23.05 6.91 -27.01
CA GLU A 297 -23.65 7.20 -25.69
C GLU A 297 -22.61 7.63 -24.67
N ILE A 298 -21.43 6.99 -24.65
CA ILE A 298 -20.33 7.42 -23.79
C ILE A 298 -19.89 8.84 -24.11
N LEU A 299 -19.81 9.22 -25.38
CA LEU A 299 -19.53 10.60 -25.78
C LEU A 299 -20.56 11.59 -25.22
N LYS A 300 -21.85 11.23 -25.24
CA LYS A 300 -22.89 12.08 -24.62
C LYS A 300 -22.68 12.22 -23.10
N ILE A 301 -22.27 11.16 -22.41
CA ILE A 301 -21.98 11.20 -20.97
C ILE A 301 -20.79 12.12 -20.70
N ASP A 302 -19.76 12.08 -21.51
CA ASP A 302 -18.60 12.98 -21.40
C ASP A 302 -19.04 14.46 -21.59
N LEU A 303 -19.92 14.73 -22.54
CA LEU A 303 -20.49 16.08 -22.75
C LEU A 303 -21.34 16.53 -21.55
N ILE A 304 -22.08 15.62 -20.90
CA ILE A 304 -22.83 15.90 -19.67
C ILE A 304 -21.85 16.24 -18.53
N ASN A 305 -20.79 15.46 -18.35
CA ASN A 305 -19.76 15.73 -17.34
C ASN A 305 -19.08 17.09 -17.54
N LYS A 306 -18.92 17.52 -18.78
CA LYS A 306 -18.36 18.83 -19.13
C LYS A 306 -19.38 19.98 -19.03
N GLY A 307 -20.61 19.69 -18.60
CA GLY A 307 -21.68 20.69 -18.48
C GLY A 307 -22.28 21.18 -19.81
N LEU A 308 -21.93 20.52 -20.93
CA LEU A 308 -22.39 20.87 -22.26
C LEU A 308 -23.80 20.29 -22.60
N MET A 309 -24.23 19.30 -21.81
CA MET A 309 -25.57 18.70 -21.91
C MET A 309 -26.16 18.54 -20.50
N LYS A 310 -27.51 18.71 -20.39
CA LYS A 310 -28.25 18.55 -19.14
C LYS A 310 -28.80 17.12 -19.06
N ALA A 311 -28.24 16.29 -18.21
CA ALA A 311 -28.80 14.98 -17.82
C ALA A 311 -28.14 14.51 -16.49
N LYS A 312 -28.66 13.43 -15.91
CA LYS A 312 -28.09 12.80 -14.73
C LYS A 312 -27.04 11.79 -15.15
N THR A 313 -25.78 12.12 -14.97
CA THR A 313 -24.62 11.33 -15.42
C THR A 313 -24.68 9.88 -14.98
N TRP A 314 -24.90 9.61 -13.70
CA TRP A 314 -24.88 8.26 -13.14
C TRP A 314 -25.96 7.35 -13.72
N GLU A 315 -27.17 7.88 -13.98
CA GLU A 315 -28.24 7.13 -14.62
C GLU A 315 -27.87 6.76 -16.08
N GLN A 316 -27.15 7.63 -16.79
CA GLN A 316 -26.67 7.31 -18.13
C GLN A 316 -25.56 6.27 -18.12
N ILE A 317 -24.67 6.30 -17.14
CA ILE A 317 -23.62 5.28 -16.93
C ILE A 317 -24.27 3.90 -16.72
N GLU A 318 -25.24 3.80 -15.81
CA GLU A 318 -25.98 2.55 -15.55
C GLU A 318 -26.63 2.00 -16.83
N ARG A 319 -27.26 2.86 -17.62
CA ARG A 319 -27.87 2.48 -18.93
C ARG A 319 -26.84 1.92 -19.92
N VAL A 320 -25.67 2.55 -20.00
CA VAL A 320 -24.60 2.07 -20.89
C VAL A 320 -24.14 0.68 -20.48
N ILE A 321 -24.00 0.42 -19.18
CA ILE A 321 -23.60 -0.90 -18.68
C ILE A 321 -24.65 -1.96 -18.98
N LEU A 322 -25.93 -1.67 -18.78
CA LEU A 322 -27.01 -2.61 -19.14
C LEU A 322 -27.03 -2.89 -20.64
N LYS A 323 -26.86 -1.90 -21.49
CA LYS A 323 -26.75 -2.09 -22.94
C LYS A 323 -25.47 -2.86 -23.34
N LEU A 324 -24.37 -2.69 -22.61
CA LEU A 324 -23.13 -3.44 -22.82
C LEU A 324 -23.34 -4.93 -22.47
N GLN A 325 -24.10 -5.20 -21.40
CA GLN A 325 -24.54 -6.55 -21.06
C GLN A 325 -25.32 -7.19 -22.21
N ASP A 326 -26.31 -6.49 -22.76
CA ASP A 326 -27.12 -7.01 -23.86
C ASP A 326 -26.29 -7.24 -25.14
N ALA A 327 -25.38 -6.30 -25.47
CA ALA A 327 -24.52 -6.38 -26.64
C ALA A 327 -23.48 -7.52 -26.56
N THR A 328 -23.22 -8.04 -25.38
CA THR A 328 -22.23 -9.12 -25.12
C THR A 328 -22.85 -10.40 -24.59
N ALA A 329 -24.20 -10.47 -24.53
CA ALA A 329 -24.92 -11.66 -24.08
C ALA A 329 -24.58 -12.87 -24.98
N LEU A 330 -24.27 -14.01 -24.34
CA LEU A 330 -24.10 -15.27 -25.06
C LEU A 330 -25.48 -15.73 -25.50
N GLN A 331 -25.71 -15.88 -26.84
CA GLN A 331 -26.90 -16.53 -27.33
C GLN A 331 -26.77 -18.02 -27.00
N HIS A 332 -27.69 -18.54 -26.21
CA HIS A 332 -27.85 -19.96 -25.91
C HIS A 332 -28.43 -20.73 -27.07
#